data_ff870b19a1059d738ae70b0940cbb643
#
_entry.id   ff870b19a1059d738ae70b0940cbb643
#
_cell.length_a   1.000
_cell.length_b   1.000
_cell.length_c   1.000
_cell.angle_alpha   90.00
_cell.angle_beta   90.00
_cell.angle_gamma   90.00
#
_symmetry.space_group_name_H-M   'P 1'
#
loop_
_entity.id
_entity.type
_entity.pdbx_description
1 polymer ?
#
loop_
_entity_poly.entity_id
_entity_poly.type
_entity_poly.pdbx_seq_one_letter_code
_entity_poly.pdbx_strand_id
1 'polypeptide(L)'
;MRPSAAAVNAALPRYPITVEDKNWTYGVWYCGTSWTKVVLHGQYPPTFLKRALALFPVAKDILHAPSGILRDMPDGHITIDMVSDAARHPMMRANCESLPFRDASFDLVLSDPPYTAEDSKIYGCPPFSTRKAMREFRRVLRPGGCLGMLHTYYPDYSRKEWDLCALIAVVTGFRRATRMFSIFERVESPRQIETFESTQP
;
A
#
# COMPACT_ATOMS: atom_id res chain seq x y z
N MET A 1 -9.24 4.01 -10.62
CA MET A 1 -9.88 2.88 -9.85
C MET A 1 -9.91 3.26 -8.39
N ARG A 2 -11.06 3.20 -7.73
CA ARG A 2 -11.15 3.54 -6.30
C ARG A 2 -11.32 2.30 -5.44
N PRO A 3 -10.88 2.33 -4.17
CA PRO A 3 -11.12 1.24 -3.23
C PRO A 3 -12.61 1.07 -2.94
N SER A 4 -13.06 -0.18 -2.78
CA SER A 4 -14.47 -0.51 -2.48
C SER A 4 -14.60 -1.12 -1.10
N ALA A 5 -15.22 -0.39 -0.17
CA ALA A 5 -15.55 -0.90 1.15
C ALA A 5 -16.58 -2.05 1.09
N ALA A 6 -17.52 -1.99 0.17
CA ALA A 6 -18.51 -3.05 -0.04
C ALA A 6 -17.83 -4.38 -0.43
N ALA A 7 -16.83 -4.33 -1.33
CA ALA A 7 -16.13 -5.51 -1.76
C ALA A 7 -15.34 -6.18 -0.61
N VAL A 8 -14.62 -5.41 0.20
CA VAL A 8 -13.86 -5.99 1.33
C VAL A 8 -14.78 -6.53 2.42
N ASN A 9 -15.91 -5.85 2.70
CA ASN A 9 -16.87 -6.31 3.69
C ASN A 9 -17.59 -7.59 3.24
N ALA A 10 -17.89 -7.72 1.94
CA ALA A 10 -18.46 -8.94 1.38
C ALA A 10 -17.45 -10.12 1.42
N ALA A 11 -16.20 -9.87 1.10
CA ALA A 11 -15.15 -10.91 1.13
C ALA A 11 -14.78 -11.36 2.55
N LEU A 12 -14.99 -10.52 3.56
CA LEU A 12 -14.58 -10.72 4.95
C LEU A 12 -15.64 -10.27 5.95
N PRO A 13 -16.82 -10.89 5.96
CA PRO A 13 -18.01 -10.37 6.67
C PRO A 13 -17.91 -10.37 8.20
N ARG A 14 -16.97 -11.09 8.79
CA ARG A 14 -16.83 -11.18 10.27
C ARG A 14 -16.28 -9.91 10.93
N TYR A 15 -15.67 -9.00 10.15
CA TYR A 15 -15.03 -7.79 10.68
C TYR A 15 -15.33 -6.59 9.79
N PRO A 16 -16.62 -6.19 9.67
CA PRO A 16 -17.02 -5.10 8.79
C PRO A 16 -16.68 -3.76 9.45
N ILE A 17 -15.43 -3.34 9.40
CA ILE A 17 -15.02 -2.03 9.88
C ILE A 17 -14.37 -1.27 8.72
N THR A 18 -15.00 -1.34 7.56
CA THR A 18 -14.65 -0.52 6.41
C THR A 18 -15.90 0.20 5.97
N VAL A 19 -15.84 1.52 5.94
CA VAL A 19 -16.93 2.41 5.60
C VAL A 19 -16.56 3.24 4.38
N GLU A 20 -17.51 3.47 3.51
CA GLU A 20 -17.39 4.37 2.38
C GLU A 20 -18.37 5.53 2.58
N ASP A 21 -17.85 6.75 2.58
CA ASP A 21 -18.62 7.97 2.65
C ASP A 21 -18.19 8.92 1.55
N LYS A 22 -19.07 9.24 0.61
CA LYS A 22 -18.80 10.05 -0.59
C LYS A 22 -17.63 9.45 -1.39
N ASN A 23 -16.46 10.10 -1.30
CA ASN A 23 -15.26 9.71 -2.02
C ASN A 23 -14.18 9.11 -1.11
N TRP A 24 -14.51 8.82 0.15
CA TRP A 24 -13.58 8.34 1.14
C TRP A 24 -13.89 6.93 1.60
N THR A 25 -12.86 6.09 1.68
CA THR A 25 -12.92 4.80 2.35
C THR A 25 -12.09 4.86 3.62
N TYR A 26 -12.66 4.49 4.76
CA TYR A 26 -11.94 4.50 6.03
C TYR A 26 -12.37 3.33 6.91
N GLY A 27 -11.56 3.00 7.90
CA GLY A 27 -11.90 1.92 8.80
C GLY A 27 -10.78 1.54 9.75
N VAL A 28 -11.07 0.48 10.53
CA VAL A 28 -10.09 -0.15 11.42
C VAL A 28 -10.07 -1.64 11.12
N TRP A 29 -8.89 -2.16 10.76
CA TRP A 29 -8.69 -3.58 10.54
C TRP A 29 -7.92 -4.19 11.70
N TYR A 30 -8.54 -5.09 12.41
CA TYR A 30 -7.84 -5.94 13.35
C TYR A 30 -7.31 -7.15 12.57
N CYS A 31 -6.00 -7.18 12.34
CA CYS A 31 -5.34 -8.22 11.55
C CYS A 31 -4.75 -9.35 12.39
N GLY A 32 -4.80 -9.21 13.72
CA GLY A 32 -4.23 -10.18 14.64
C GLY A 32 -2.69 -10.16 14.66
N THR A 33 -2.14 -11.08 15.45
CA THR A 33 -0.68 -11.30 15.52
C THR A 33 -0.35 -12.67 14.91
N SER A 34 0.76 -12.74 14.21
CA SER A 34 1.33 -14.04 13.86
C SER A 34 1.89 -14.69 15.15
N TRP A 35 1.36 -15.85 15.53
CA TRP A 35 1.83 -16.64 16.68
C TRP A 35 3.01 -17.56 16.30
N THR A 36 3.59 -17.38 15.13
CA THR A 36 4.78 -18.15 14.74
C THR A 36 5.96 -17.75 15.62
N LYS A 37 6.67 -18.73 16.16
CA LYS A 37 7.89 -18.50 16.96
C LYS A 37 9.02 -17.84 16.16
N VAL A 38 8.92 -17.83 14.85
CA VAL A 38 9.89 -17.21 13.95
C VAL A 38 9.39 -15.83 13.54
N VAL A 39 10.11 -14.80 13.94
CA VAL A 39 9.88 -13.44 13.45
C VAL A 39 10.45 -13.37 12.04
N LEU A 40 9.58 -13.46 11.04
CA LEU A 40 9.93 -13.24 9.65
C LEU A 40 9.78 -11.75 9.37
N HIS A 41 10.90 -11.07 9.16
CA HIS A 41 10.90 -9.68 8.72
C HIS A 41 10.39 -9.57 7.27
N GLY A 42 9.62 -8.52 6.98
CA GLY A 42 9.04 -8.30 5.64
C GLY A 42 7.75 -9.08 5.39
N GLN A 43 7.00 -9.44 6.44
CA GLN A 43 5.70 -10.07 6.32
C GLN A 43 4.58 -9.06 6.56
N TYR A 44 3.60 -9.01 5.67
CA TYR A 44 2.34 -8.30 5.95
C TYR A 44 1.66 -8.87 7.21
N PRO A 45 0.93 -8.04 7.96
CA PRO A 45 0.10 -8.53 9.05
C PRO A 45 -0.85 -9.63 8.57
N PRO A 46 -1.17 -10.64 9.42
CA PRO A 46 -2.14 -11.68 9.07
C PRO A 46 -3.43 -11.08 8.53
N THR A 47 -4.00 -11.66 7.50
CA THR A 47 -5.23 -11.22 6.81
C THR A 47 -5.16 -9.86 6.12
N PHE A 48 -4.10 -9.04 6.30
CA PHE A 48 -3.96 -7.72 5.70
C PHE A 48 -4.03 -7.79 4.18
N LEU A 49 -3.16 -8.59 3.56
CA LEU A 49 -3.07 -8.68 2.10
C LEU A 49 -4.42 -9.09 1.47
N LYS A 50 -5.11 -10.08 2.07
CA LYS A 50 -6.43 -10.50 1.61
C LYS A 50 -7.44 -9.34 1.62
N ARG A 51 -7.40 -8.49 2.64
CA ARG A 51 -8.28 -7.31 2.75
C ARG A 51 -7.88 -6.22 1.76
N ALA A 52 -6.57 -5.97 1.65
CA ALA A 52 -6.05 -4.96 0.71
C ALA A 52 -6.42 -5.31 -0.73
N LEU A 53 -6.27 -6.57 -1.14
CA LEU A 53 -6.68 -7.03 -2.47
C LEU A 53 -8.20 -6.98 -2.66
N ALA A 54 -8.99 -7.32 -1.65
CA ALA A 54 -10.45 -7.26 -1.73
C ALA A 54 -11.01 -5.84 -1.92
N LEU A 55 -10.25 -4.78 -1.57
CA LEU A 55 -10.64 -3.39 -1.89
C LEU A 55 -10.63 -3.11 -3.41
N PHE A 56 -9.89 -3.90 -4.19
CA PHE A 56 -9.65 -3.66 -5.61
C PHE A 56 -10.01 -4.87 -6.47
N PRO A 57 -11.28 -5.31 -6.49
CA PRO A 57 -11.69 -6.55 -7.15
C PRO A 57 -11.49 -6.55 -8.67
N VAL A 58 -11.26 -5.39 -9.27
CA VAL A 58 -11.05 -5.24 -10.71
C VAL A 58 -9.59 -5.05 -11.11
N ALA A 59 -8.67 -4.92 -10.15
CA ALA A 59 -7.24 -4.81 -10.42
C ALA A 59 -6.71 -6.13 -10.97
N LYS A 60 -5.95 -6.07 -12.06
CA LYS A 60 -5.37 -7.24 -12.72
C LYS A 60 -3.85 -7.24 -12.60
N ASP A 61 -3.22 -6.13 -12.93
CA ASP A 61 -1.77 -5.98 -12.90
C ASP A 61 -1.36 -5.32 -11.57
N ILE A 62 -0.81 -6.12 -10.65
CA ILE A 62 -0.53 -5.72 -9.28
C ILE A 62 0.95 -5.86 -8.97
N LEU A 63 1.58 -4.77 -8.52
CA LEU A 63 2.96 -4.75 -8.07
C LEU A 63 3.05 -4.78 -6.54
N HIS A 64 3.80 -5.71 -5.99
CA HIS A 64 4.19 -5.74 -4.57
C HIS A 64 5.64 -5.24 -4.43
N ALA A 65 5.82 -4.07 -3.79
CA ALA A 65 7.12 -3.37 -3.78
C ALA A 65 7.35 -2.54 -2.50
N PRO A 66 8.21 -2.97 -1.58
CA PRO A 66 8.89 -4.27 -1.53
C PRO A 66 7.91 -5.40 -1.20
N SER A 67 8.22 -6.61 -1.67
CA SER A 67 7.33 -7.76 -1.50
C SER A 67 7.61 -8.58 -0.24
N GLY A 68 8.78 -8.40 0.38
CA GLY A 68 9.18 -9.19 1.54
C GLY A 68 9.17 -10.69 1.23
N ILE A 69 8.44 -11.43 2.05
CA ILE A 69 8.37 -12.91 1.96
C ILE A 69 7.21 -13.44 1.08
N LEU A 70 6.55 -12.58 0.30
CA LEU A 70 5.45 -13.03 -0.56
C LEU A 70 5.94 -14.04 -1.59
N ARG A 71 5.18 -15.13 -1.76
CA ARG A 71 5.44 -16.22 -2.71
C ARG A 71 4.14 -16.66 -3.36
N ASP A 72 4.27 -17.38 -4.45
CA ASP A 72 3.16 -18.07 -5.11
C ASP A 72 1.93 -17.18 -5.36
N MET A 73 2.21 -15.96 -5.83
CA MET A 73 1.16 -14.99 -6.13
C MET A 73 0.44 -15.37 -7.43
N PRO A 74 -0.87 -15.07 -7.55
CA PRO A 74 -1.63 -15.32 -8.77
C PRO A 74 -1.06 -14.60 -10.00
N ASP A 75 -1.47 -15.02 -11.19
CA ASP A 75 -1.15 -14.35 -12.44
C ASP A 75 -1.54 -12.86 -12.39
N GLY A 76 -0.72 -12.02 -13.00
CA GLY A 76 -0.87 -10.57 -12.96
C GLY A 76 -0.23 -9.90 -11.73
N HIS A 77 0.21 -10.68 -10.73
CA HIS A 77 0.96 -10.16 -9.60
C HIS A 77 2.46 -10.26 -9.85
N ILE A 78 3.17 -9.15 -9.67
CA ILE A 78 4.63 -9.08 -9.72
C ILE A 78 5.16 -8.74 -8.34
N THR A 79 6.17 -9.48 -7.90
CA THR A 79 6.83 -9.25 -6.60
C THR A 79 8.26 -8.78 -6.83
N ILE A 80 8.64 -7.67 -6.21
CA ILE A 80 10.02 -7.16 -6.21
C ILE A 80 10.52 -6.89 -4.80
N ASP A 81 11.80 -7.10 -4.60
CA ASP A 81 12.52 -6.71 -3.39
C ASP A 81 13.99 -6.44 -3.73
N MET A 82 14.67 -5.61 -2.94
CA MET A 82 16.12 -5.42 -3.08
C MET A 82 16.90 -6.61 -2.57
N VAL A 83 16.34 -7.31 -1.59
CA VAL A 83 16.96 -8.45 -0.93
C VAL A 83 16.33 -9.74 -1.42
N SER A 84 17.17 -10.70 -1.76
CA SER A 84 16.77 -12.07 -2.08
C SER A 84 17.61 -13.01 -1.22
N ASP A 85 16.94 -13.79 -0.38
CA ASP A 85 17.57 -14.73 0.55
C ASP A 85 16.67 -15.98 0.74
N ALA A 86 16.98 -16.84 1.70
CA ALA A 86 16.22 -18.05 1.95
C ALA A 86 14.74 -17.82 2.32
N ALA A 87 14.39 -16.65 2.85
CA ALA A 87 13.00 -16.29 3.21
C ALA A 87 12.32 -15.45 2.14
N ARG A 88 13.09 -14.61 1.43
CA ARG A 88 12.60 -13.64 0.44
C ARG A 88 13.01 -14.08 -0.96
N HIS A 89 12.05 -14.46 -1.78
CA HIS A 89 12.26 -14.88 -3.17
C HIS A 89 11.38 -14.05 -4.09
N PRO A 90 11.69 -12.75 -4.29
CA PRO A 90 10.93 -11.93 -5.22
C PRO A 90 11.12 -12.47 -6.65
N MET A 91 10.10 -12.26 -7.49
CA MET A 91 10.21 -12.58 -8.93
C MET A 91 11.34 -11.79 -9.59
N MET A 92 11.64 -10.59 -9.05
CA MET A 92 12.72 -9.75 -9.54
C MET A 92 13.39 -8.98 -8.39
N ARG A 93 14.72 -8.93 -8.41
CA ARG A 93 15.46 -8.01 -7.52
C ARG A 93 15.43 -6.61 -8.12
N ALA A 94 14.82 -5.67 -7.40
CA ALA A 94 14.72 -4.28 -7.85
C ALA A 94 14.60 -3.30 -6.67
N ASN A 95 14.97 -2.04 -6.94
CA ASN A 95 14.81 -0.94 -6.00
C ASN A 95 13.50 -0.22 -6.28
N CYS A 96 12.66 -0.04 -5.24
CA CYS A 96 11.41 0.72 -5.34
C CYS A 96 11.61 2.19 -5.74
N GLU A 97 12.82 2.74 -5.55
CA GLU A 97 13.18 4.11 -5.93
C GLU A 97 13.62 4.23 -7.41
N SER A 98 13.76 3.09 -8.13
CA SER A 98 14.12 3.03 -9.55
C SER A 98 13.61 1.70 -10.13
N LEU A 99 12.36 1.69 -10.54
CA LEU A 99 11.65 0.49 -10.96
C LEU A 99 11.97 0.11 -12.40
N PRO A 100 12.28 -1.16 -12.72
CA PRO A 100 12.61 -1.62 -14.06
C PRO A 100 11.37 -1.91 -14.93
N PHE A 101 10.31 -1.14 -14.74
CA PHE A 101 9.06 -1.29 -15.48
C PHE A 101 8.77 -0.06 -16.34
N ARG A 102 8.01 -0.26 -17.41
CA ARG A 102 7.49 0.82 -18.25
C ARG A 102 6.49 1.66 -17.47
N ASP A 103 6.28 2.89 -17.94
CA ASP A 103 5.22 3.74 -17.44
C ASP A 103 3.85 3.07 -17.62
N ALA A 104 2.92 3.36 -16.70
CA ALA A 104 1.54 2.90 -16.78
C ALA A 104 1.37 1.37 -16.99
N SER A 105 2.15 0.57 -16.26
CA SER A 105 2.13 -0.90 -16.35
C SER A 105 1.17 -1.56 -15.37
N PHE A 106 0.85 -0.91 -14.24
CA PHE A 106 0.10 -1.52 -13.15
C PHE A 106 -1.20 -0.78 -12.81
N ASP A 107 -2.18 -1.54 -12.35
CA ASP A 107 -3.44 -1.01 -11.82
C ASP A 107 -3.29 -0.66 -10.33
N LEU A 108 -2.50 -1.47 -9.60
CA LEU A 108 -2.31 -1.36 -8.16
C LEU A 108 -0.84 -1.59 -7.79
N VAL A 109 -0.32 -0.75 -6.92
CA VAL A 109 0.93 -0.99 -6.20
C VAL A 109 0.61 -1.16 -4.73
N LEU A 110 1.10 -2.23 -4.10
CA LEU A 110 1.04 -2.45 -2.66
C LEU A 110 2.45 -2.39 -2.08
N SER A 111 2.63 -1.55 -1.05
CA SER A 111 3.94 -1.28 -0.45
C SER A 111 3.87 -1.34 1.07
N ASP A 112 4.79 -2.10 1.69
CA ASP A 112 5.06 -2.11 3.14
C ASP A 112 6.58 -1.94 3.32
N PRO A 113 7.11 -0.72 3.11
CA PRO A 113 8.55 -0.48 3.14
C PRO A 113 9.09 -0.45 4.57
N PRO A 114 10.42 -0.51 4.75
CA PRO A 114 11.04 -0.16 6.03
C PRO A 114 10.61 1.24 6.47
N TYR A 115 10.21 1.40 7.74
CA TYR A 115 9.70 2.68 8.25
C TYR A 115 10.79 3.59 8.79
N THR A 116 11.91 3.00 9.21
CA THR A 116 13.06 3.72 9.79
C THR A 116 14.36 3.27 9.14
N ALA A 117 15.44 4.04 9.38
CA ALA A 117 16.77 3.63 8.95
C ALA A 117 17.26 2.36 9.68
N GLU A 118 16.80 2.16 10.92
CA GLU A 118 17.06 0.96 11.72
C GLU A 118 16.37 -0.26 11.10
N ASP A 119 15.11 -0.12 10.69
CA ASP A 119 14.39 -1.18 9.97
C ASP A 119 15.16 -1.56 8.69
N SER A 120 15.59 -0.57 7.92
CA SER A 120 16.37 -0.81 6.69
C SER A 120 17.64 -1.61 6.95
N LYS A 121 18.36 -1.35 8.05
CA LYS A 121 19.52 -2.14 8.45
C LYS A 121 19.14 -3.59 8.79
N ILE A 122 18.05 -3.78 9.54
CA ILE A 122 17.54 -5.12 9.89
C ILE A 122 17.16 -5.90 8.62
N TYR A 123 16.56 -5.23 7.64
CA TYR A 123 16.20 -5.84 6.36
C TYR A 123 17.40 -6.04 5.41
N GLY A 124 18.56 -5.45 5.71
CA GLY A 124 19.76 -5.54 4.87
C GLY A 124 19.64 -4.71 3.59
N CYS A 125 18.94 -3.59 3.62
CA CYS A 125 18.77 -2.68 2.49
C CYS A 125 19.15 -1.24 2.87
N PRO A 126 19.43 -0.36 1.89
CA PRO A 126 19.63 1.07 2.13
C PRO A 126 18.38 1.73 2.75
N PRO A 127 18.54 2.89 3.41
CA PRO A 127 17.40 3.67 3.88
C PRO A 127 16.41 3.95 2.76
N PHE A 128 15.13 3.73 3.04
CA PHE A 128 14.04 3.89 2.07
C PHE A 128 13.61 5.36 1.99
N SER A 129 13.57 5.90 0.76
CA SER A 129 13.04 7.23 0.50
C SER A 129 11.61 7.17 -0.03
N THR A 130 10.63 7.40 0.85
CA THR A 130 9.21 7.43 0.50
C THR A 130 8.94 8.37 -0.69
N ARG A 131 9.57 9.55 -0.71
CA ARG A 131 9.38 10.52 -1.79
C ARG A 131 9.85 10.00 -3.16
N LYS A 132 11.00 9.33 -3.22
CA LYS A 132 11.50 8.76 -4.47
C LYS A 132 10.67 7.56 -4.89
N ALA A 133 10.32 6.68 -3.96
CA ALA A 133 9.48 5.53 -4.25
C ALA A 133 8.08 5.94 -4.73
N MET A 134 7.42 6.91 -4.09
CA MET A 134 6.12 7.40 -4.55
C MET A 134 6.17 7.97 -5.98
N ARG A 135 7.28 8.64 -6.36
CA ARG A 135 7.45 9.12 -7.74
C ARG A 135 7.52 7.96 -8.73
N GLU A 136 8.27 6.91 -8.41
CA GLU A 136 8.37 5.71 -9.24
C GLU A 136 7.06 4.92 -9.27
N PHE A 137 6.38 4.76 -8.14
CA PHE A 137 5.06 4.15 -8.08
C PHE A 137 4.06 4.90 -8.94
N ARG A 138 4.09 6.24 -8.91
CA ARG A 138 3.25 7.06 -9.78
C ARG A 138 3.55 6.83 -11.26
N ARG A 139 4.81 6.73 -11.63
CA ARG A 139 5.22 6.50 -13.02
C ARG A 139 4.70 5.17 -13.56
N VAL A 140 4.85 4.10 -12.79
CA VAL A 140 4.47 2.76 -13.23
C VAL A 140 2.98 2.45 -13.08
N LEU A 141 2.24 3.18 -12.26
CA LEU A 141 0.79 3.05 -12.17
C LEU A 141 0.13 3.64 -13.41
N ARG A 142 -0.94 3.02 -13.89
CA ARG A 142 -1.83 3.62 -14.90
C ARG A 142 -2.52 4.85 -14.35
N PRO A 143 -2.94 5.80 -15.19
CA PRO A 143 -3.88 6.86 -14.78
C PRO A 143 -5.09 6.26 -14.07
N GLY A 144 -5.47 6.82 -12.91
CA GLY A 144 -6.52 6.26 -12.04
C GLY A 144 -6.16 4.97 -11.32
N GLY A 145 -4.94 4.46 -11.47
CA GLY A 145 -4.39 3.36 -10.67
C GLY A 145 -4.10 3.80 -9.24
N CYS A 146 -3.98 2.85 -8.33
CA CYS A 146 -3.85 3.13 -6.90
C CYS A 146 -2.54 2.63 -6.31
N LEU A 147 -2.00 3.43 -5.37
CA LEU A 147 -0.93 3.04 -4.45
C LEU A 147 -1.53 2.80 -3.08
N GLY A 148 -1.40 1.59 -2.55
CA GLY A 148 -1.69 1.27 -1.15
C GLY A 148 -0.39 1.15 -0.36
N MET A 149 -0.17 2.05 0.61
CA MET A 149 1.03 2.05 1.46
C MET A 149 0.67 1.77 2.91
N LEU A 150 1.37 0.80 3.51
CA LEU A 150 1.29 0.52 4.94
C LEU A 150 2.46 1.20 5.64
N HIS A 151 2.17 2.06 6.62
CA HIS A 151 3.15 2.86 7.36
C HIS A 151 2.83 2.95 8.84
N THR A 152 3.83 3.37 9.63
CA THR A 152 3.63 3.80 11.02
C THR A 152 3.35 5.30 11.14
N TYR A 153 3.51 6.04 10.06
CA TYR A 153 3.23 7.48 9.97
C TYR A 153 2.47 7.78 8.66
N TYR A 154 1.92 8.97 8.57
CA TYR A 154 1.25 9.45 7.37
C TYR A 154 2.31 10.01 6.40
N PRO A 155 2.44 9.48 5.16
CA PRO A 155 3.44 9.94 4.22
C PRO A 155 3.09 11.30 3.62
N ASP A 156 4.11 12.16 3.44
CA ASP A 156 3.96 13.39 2.68
C ASP A 156 3.70 13.07 1.20
N TYR A 157 2.73 13.76 0.61
CA TYR A 157 2.40 13.61 -0.80
C TYR A 157 1.95 14.92 -1.44
N SER A 158 2.09 15.02 -2.76
CA SER A 158 1.60 16.15 -3.56
C SER A 158 0.15 15.92 -3.98
N ARG A 159 -0.76 16.81 -3.58
CA ARG A 159 -2.17 16.78 -4.02
C ARG A 159 -2.35 17.03 -5.52
N LYS A 160 -1.31 17.53 -6.21
CA LYS A 160 -1.29 17.67 -7.67
C LYS A 160 -1.07 16.32 -8.37
N GLU A 161 -0.48 15.36 -7.67
CA GLU A 161 -0.06 14.07 -8.23
C GLU A 161 -0.90 12.91 -7.72
N TRP A 162 -1.46 13.05 -6.52
CA TRP A 162 -2.17 12.01 -5.80
C TRP A 162 -3.45 12.52 -5.16
N ASP A 163 -4.50 11.72 -5.24
CA ASP A 163 -5.72 11.89 -4.47
C ASP A 163 -5.76 10.82 -3.37
N LEU A 164 -5.70 11.24 -2.12
CA LEU A 164 -5.86 10.32 -1.00
C LEU A 164 -7.33 9.89 -0.93
N CYS A 165 -7.61 8.60 -1.15
CA CYS A 165 -8.96 8.08 -1.23
C CYS A 165 -9.31 7.10 -0.12
N ALA A 166 -8.34 6.64 0.68
CA ALA A 166 -8.62 5.84 1.86
C ALA A 166 -7.57 5.98 2.96
N LEU A 167 -8.04 5.85 4.20
CA LEU A 167 -7.25 5.74 5.42
C LEU A 167 -7.81 4.62 6.31
N ILE A 168 -7.00 3.59 6.56
CA ILE A 168 -7.42 2.43 7.33
C ILE A 168 -6.38 2.16 8.42
N ALA A 169 -6.81 2.20 9.68
CA ALA A 169 -5.97 1.82 10.81
C ALA A 169 -5.81 0.29 10.84
N VAL A 170 -4.59 -0.19 10.85
CA VAL A 170 -4.25 -1.62 10.90
C VAL A 170 -3.69 -1.97 12.27
N VAL A 171 -4.48 -2.68 13.05
CA VAL A 171 -4.16 -3.09 14.42
C VAL A 171 -3.69 -4.54 14.40
N THR A 172 -2.48 -4.80 14.88
CA THR A 172 -1.87 -6.14 14.86
C THR A 172 -1.86 -6.85 16.21
N GLY A 173 -2.36 -6.21 17.26
CA GLY A 173 -2.48 -6.80 18.60
C GLY A 173 -2.18 -5.83 19.72
N PHE A 174 -2.33 -6.30 20.97
CA PHE A 174 -2.06 -5.52 22.17
C PHE A 174 -0.58 -5.11 22.27
N ARG A 175 -0.33 -3.90 22.73
CA ARG A 175 1.02 -3.32 22.93
C ARG A 175 1.85 -3.25 21.63
N ARG A 176 1.22 -3.25 20.46
CA ARG A 176 1.87 -3.04 19.17
C ARG A 176 1.40 -1.73 18.56
N ALA A 177 2.30 -1.08 17.83
CA ALA A 177 1.95 0.14 17.11
C ALA A 177 0.85 -0.14 16.08
N THR A 178 -0.13 0.75 16.04
CA THR A 178 -1.10 0.78 14.94
C THR A 178 -0.39 1.31 13.69
N ARG A 179 -0.56 0.61 12.58
CA ARG A 179 -0.07 1.06 11.26
C ARG A 179 -1.20 1.76 10.53
N MET A 180 -0.85 2.64 9.62
CA MET A 180 -1.79 3.32 8.75
C MET A 180 -1.67 2.75 7.33
N PHE A 181 -2.76 2.23 6.79
CA PHE A 181 -2.85 1.86 5.39
C PHE A 181 -3.51 3.00 4.63
N SER A 182 -2.69 3.74 3.91
CA SER A 182 -3.09 4.90 3.10
C SER A 182 -3.21 4.49 1.64
N ILE A 183 -4.30 4.87 0.97
CA ILE A 183 -4.53 4.57 -0.43
C ILE A 183 -4.61 5.87 -1.22
N PHE A 184 -3.73 5.99 -2.21
CA PHE A 184 -3.61 7.14 -3.09
C PHE A 184 -3.96 6.74 -4.52
N GLU A 185 -4.87 7.46 -5.15
CA GLU A 185 -5.15 7.33 -6.58
C GLU A 185 -4.22 8.26 -7.38
N ARG A 186 -3.61 7.75 -8.45
CA ARG A 186 -2.83 8.57 -9.38
C ARG A 186 -3.74 9.54 -10.12
N VAL A 187 -3.49 10.84 -9.97
CA VAL A 187 -4.23 11.91 -10.67
C VAL A 187 -3.60 12.16 -12.04
N GLU A 188 -4.41 12.28 -13.09
CA GLU A 188 -3.95 12.56 -14.46
C GLU A 188 -3.53 14.01 -14.67
N SER A 189 -4.31 14.92 -14.08
CA SER A 189 -4.08 16.38 -14.16
C SER A 189 -4.31 17.00 -12.80
N PRO A 190 -3.60 18.10 -12.47
CA PRO A 190 -3.86 18.80 -11.22
C PRO A 190 -5.34 19.19 -11.16
N ARG A 191 -6.08 18.71 -10.16
CA ARG A 191 -7.39 19.28 -9.86
C ARG A 191 -7.18 20.77 -9.63
N GLN A 192 -7.94 21.63 -10.31
CA GLN A 192 -8.07 23.01 -9.89
C GLN A 192 -8.61 22.95 -8.45
N ILE A 193 -7.81 23.44 -7.51
CA ILE A 193 -8.26 23.60 -6.13
C ILE A 193 -9.31 24.71 -6.24
N GLU A 194 -10.60 24.36 -6.11
CA GLU A 194 -11.61 25.36 -5.86
C GLU A 194 -11.19 26.06 -4.56
N THR A 195 -10.71 27.29 -4.71
CA THR A 195 -10.49 28.18 -3.58
C THR A 195 -11.86 28.39 -2.96
N PHE A 196 -12.08 27.86 -1.76
CA PHE A 196 -13.19 28.28 -0.92
C PHE A 196 -12.97 29.78 -0.69
N GLU A 197 -13.61 30.61 -1.48
CA GLU A 197 -13.81 32.00 -1.11
C GLU A 197 -14.63 31.99 0.17
N SER A 198 -13.97 32.39 1.25
CA SER A 198 -14.64 32.66 2.52
C SER A 198 -15.56 33.86 2.30
N THR A 199 -16.80 33.62 1.95
CA THR A 199 -17.86 34.59 2.16
C THR A 199 -18.03 34.71 3.68
N GLN A 200 -17.29 35.61 4.29
CA GLN A 200 -17.66 36.13 5.59
C GLN A 200 -18.81 37.12 5.42
N PRO A 201 -19.84 37.03 6.27
CA PRO A 201 -20.93 38.00 6.30
C PRO A 201 -20.50 39.35 6.82
#